data_1a44ebd96d51944eb8f7d70eab9cbbff
#
_entry.id   1a44ebd96d51944eb8f7d70eab9cbbff
#
_cell.length_a   1.000
_cell.length_b   1.000
_cell.length_c   1.000
_cell.angle_alpha   90.00
_cell.angle_beta   90.00
_cell.angle_gamma   90.00
#
_symmetry.space_group_name_H-M   'P 1'
#
loop_
_entity.id
_entity.type
_entity.pdbx_description
1 polymer ?
#
loop_
_entity_poly.entity_id
_entity_poly.type
_entity_poly.pdbx_seq_one_letter_code
_entity_poly.pdbx_strand_id
1 'polypeptide(L)'
;MSVESELKKEGIVVTSILSSSKVNSIARKVANILATSFPEHKFNTEELYILLSQIPMYRASVPKGFSEANYLYKNCSIYFNENIPTKELTTYAVHECIHYLQTRKDKWGNLLKLGLCDLTRFNVHGLGINEAAVQYATSVALGSTLDTVKYYGITFDTISPNCYPLVCNLIAQMAYITGEYVLLDSTFNSKDD
;
A
#
# COMPACT_ATOMS: atom_id res chain seq x y z
N MET A 1 6.23 5.88 -23.85
CA MET A 1 5.41 4.66 -23.85
C MET A 1 4.21 4.95 -22.97
N SER A 2 2.97 4.61 -23.36
CA SER A 2 1.82 4.87 -22.50
C SER A 2 1.80 3.89 -21.34
N VAL A 3 1.25 4.31 -20.18
CA VAL A 3 1.09 3.44 -18.98
C VAL A 3 0.32 2.17 -19.32
N GLU A 4 -0.72 2.25 -20.16
CA GLU A 4 -1.48 1.09 -20.62
C GLU A 4 -0.63 0.09 -21.38
N SER A 5 0.33 0.56 -22.18
CA SER A 5 1.23 -0.35 -22.93
C SER A 5 2.24 -1.04 -22.01
N GLU A 6 2.62 -0.42 -20.91
CA GLU A 6 3.49 -1.04 -19.89
C GLU A 6 2.72 -2.09 -19.09
N LEU A 7 1.52 -1.77 -18.61
CA LEU A 7 0.64 -2.70 -17.92
C LEU A 7 0.39 -3.96 -18.78
N LYS A 8 0.08 -3.75 -20.06
CA LYS A 8 -0.17 -4.84 -20.98
C LYS A 8 1.06 -5.74 -21.22
N LYS A 9 2.28 -5.17 -21.16
CA LYS A 9 3.52 -5.98 -21.24
C LYS A 9 3.69 -6.88 -20.03
N GLU A 10 3.24 -6.43 -18.86
CA GLU A 10 3.23 -7.21 -17.63
C GLU A 10 2.02 -8.15 -17.53
N GLY A 11 1.16 -8.18 -18.57
CA GLY A 11 -0.03 -9.03 -18.63
C GLY A 11 -1.23 -8.48 -17.87
N ILE A 12 -1.16 -7.23 -17.37
CA ILE A 12 -2.27 -6.57 -16.67
C ILE A 12 -3.17 -5.92 -17.72
N VAL A 13 -4.42 -6.34 -17.77
CA VAL A 13 -5.41 -5.82 -18.74
C VAL A 13 -6.58 -5.19 -17.98
N VAL A 14 -6.76 -3.89 -18.15
CA VAL A 14 -7.89 -3.16 -17.54
C VAL A 14 -9.20 -3.66 -18.17
N THR A 15 -10.13 -4.08 -17.31
CA THR A 15 -11.45 -4.60 -17.71
C THR A 15 -12.57 -3.59 -17.46
N SER A 16 -12.47 -2.78 -16.42
CA SER A 16 -13.42 -1.69 -16.14
C SER A 16 -12.84 -0.63 -15.20
N ILE A 17 -13.45 0.55 -15.23
CA ILE A 17 -13.20 1.61 -14.25
C ILE A 17 -14.26 1.54 -13.14
N LEU A 18 -13.86 1.76 -11.89
CA LEU A 18 -14.80 1.88 -10.78
C LEU A 18 -15.58 3.20 -10.87
N SER A 19 -16.88 3.16 -10.61
CA SER A 19 -17.69 4.38 -10.55
C SER A 19 -17.22 5.33 -9.45
N SER A 20 -17.39 6.63 -9.63
CA SER A 20 -17.05 7.66 -8.63
C SER A 20 -17.71 7.37 -7.27
N SER A 21 -18.96 6.90 -7.26
CA SER A 21 -19.65 6.49 -6.03
C SER A 21 -18.91 5.37 -5.31
N LYS A 22 -18.37 4.38 -6.03
CA LYS A 22 -17.62 3.28 -5.45
C LYS A 22 -16.25 3.73 -4.94
N VAL A 23 -15.54 4.55 -5.73
CA VAL A 23 -14.26 5.16 -5.32
C VAL A 23 -14.44 5.97 -4.04
N ASN A 24 -15.46 6.85 -3.98
CA ASN A 24 -15.77 7.66 -2.80
C ASN A 24 -16.08 6.79 -1.57
N SER A 25 -16.81 5.69 -1.76
CA SER A 25 -17.11 4.75 -0.67
C SER A 25 -15.85 4.08 -0.12
N ILE A 26 -14.93 3.65 -1.01
CA ILE A 26 -13.65 3.06 -0.63
C ILE A 26 -12.79 4.13 0.08
N ALA A 27 -12.62 5.29 -0.53
CA ALA A 27 -11.81 6.38 0.01
C ALA A 27 -12.27 6.81 1.41
N ARG A 28 -13.58 6.93 1.64
CA ARG A 28 -14.15 7.27 2.96
C ARG A 28 -13.81 6.21 4.01
N LYS A 29 -13.95 4.94 3.66
CA LYS A 29 -13.64 3.84 4.57
C LYS A 29 -12.14 3.77 4.90
N VAL A 30 -11.27 3.90 3.89
CA VAL A 30 -9.82 3.90 4.08
C VAL A 30 -9.39 5.09 4.94
N ALA A 31 -9.90 6.30 4.66
CA ALA A 31 -9.61 7.49 5.46
C ALA A 31 -9.99 7.30 6.94
N ASN A 32 -11.18 6.75 7.21
CA ASN A 32 -11.61 6.43 8.58
C ASN A 32 -10.70 5.38 9.23
N ILE A 33 -10.37 4.29 8.52
CA ILE A 33 -9.49 3.23 9.03
C ILE A 33 -8.14 3.82 9.42
N LEU A 34 -7.47 4.56 8.54
CA LEU A 34 -6.15 5.14 8.81
C LEU A 34 -6.19 6.14 9.97
N ALA A 35 -7.16 7.05 9.99
CA ALA A 35 -7.28 8.05 11.06
C ALA A 35 -7.58 7.42 12.42
N THR A 36 -8.36 6.32 12.45
CA THR A 36 -8.71 5.64 13.71
C THR A 36 -7.57 4.75 14.21
N SER A 37 -6.87 4.07 13.30
CA SER A 37 -5.81 3.13 13.66
C SER A 37 -4.50 3.82 14.04
N PHE A 38 -4.28 5.03 13.54
CA PHE A 38 -3.05 5.79 13.77
C PHE A 38 -3.32 7.20 14.35
N PRO A 39 -3.90 7.30 15.54
CA PRO A 39 -4.32 8.58 16.12
C PRO A 39 -3.14 9.54 16.39
N GLU A 40 -1.96 9.00 16.64
CA GLU A 40 -0.74 9.79 16.88
C GLU A 40 -0.28 10.57 15.64
N HIS A 41 -0.59 10.07 14.44
CA HIS A 41 -0.26 10.73 13.17
C HIS A 41 -1.20 11.89 12.85
N LYS A 42 -2.27 12.09 13.64
CA LYS A 42 -3.22 13.21 13.52
C LYS A 42 -3.78 13.38 12.11
N PHE A 43 -4.04 12.28 11.44
CA PHE A 43 -4.67 12.31 10.12
C PHE A 43 -6.03 13.02 10.19
N ASN A 44 -6.22 14.04 9.35
CA ASN A 44 -7.51 14.64 9.15
C ASN A 44 -8.33 13.75 8.21
N THR A 45 -9.41 13.15 8.71
CA THR A 45 -10.22 12.20 7.95
C THR A 45 -10.83 12.81 6.68
N GLU A 46 -11.26 14.08 6.73
CA GLU A 46 -11.83 14.75 5.56
C GLU A 46 -10.78 15.06 4.50
N GLU A 47 -9.60 15.52 4.91
CA GLU A 47 -8.49 15.77 3.98
C GLU A 47 -8.02 14.47 3.33
N LEU A 48 -7.87 13.39 4.12
CA LEU A 48 -7.56 12.06 3.58
C LEU A 48 -8.64 11.60 2.60
N TYR A 49 -9.91 11.73 2.95
CA TYR A 49 -10.99 11.34 2.06
C TYR A 49 -10.94 12.11 0.74
N ILE A 50 -10.79 13.44 0.79
CA ILE A 50 -10.70 14.28 -0.41
C ILE A 50 -9.51 13.80 -1.28
N LEU A 51 -8.36 13.58 -0.67
CA LEU A 51 -7.15 13.13 -1.35
C LEU A 51 -7.34 11.75 -1.99
N LEU A 52 -7.82 10.77 -1.23
CA LEU A 52 -7.99 9.39 -1.70
C LEU A 52 -9.11 9.24 -2.72
N SER A 53 -10.15 10.10 -2.68
CA SER A 53 -11.25 10.08 -3.64
C SER A 53 -10.84 10.50 -5.06
N GLN A 54 -9.67 11.13 -5.21
CA GLN A 54 -9.11 11.52 -6.50
C GLN A 54 -8.36 10.40 -7.21
N ILE A 55 -8.10 9.28 -6.53
CA ILE A 55 -7.34 8.16 -7.10
C ILE A 55 -8.21 7.41 -8.11
N PRO A 56 -7.81 7.33 -9.39
CA PRO A 56 -8.49 6.46 -10.35
C PRO A 56 -8.33 4.99 -9.92
N MET A 57 -9.44 4.27 -9.87
CA MET A 57 -9.45 2.86 -9.46
C MET A 57 -10.06 2.00 -10.56
N TYR A 58 -9.40 0.90 -10.90
CA TYR A 58 -9.75 0.03 -12.01
C TYR A 58 -9.91 -1.42 -11.56
N ARG A 59 -10.72 -2.16 -12.31
CA ARG A 59 -10.67 -3.62 -12.34
C ARG A 59 -9.75 -4.05 -13.48
N ALA A 60 -8.95 -5.08 -13.23
CA ALA A 60 -8.03 -5.60 -14.22
C ALA A 60 -7.93 -7.12 -14.12
N SER A 61 -7.77 -7.76 -15.24
CA SER A 61 -7.26 -9.13 -15.28
C SER A 61 -5.76 -9.08 -15.00
N VAL A 62 -5.29 -9.84 -14.03
CA VAL A 62 -3.88 -9.90 -13.63
C VAL A 62 -3.35 -11.32 -13.80
N PRO A 63 -2.07 -11.50 -14.16
CA PRO A 63 -1.48 -12.83 -14.29
C PRO A 63 -1.47 -13.59 -12.96
N LYS A 64 -1.52 -14.91 -13.04
CA LYS A 64 -1.39 -15.76 -11.84
C LYS A 64 -0.04 -15.53 -11.16
N GLY A 65 -0.09 -15.29 -9.85
CA GLY A 65 1.10 -15.01 -9.03
C GLY A 65 1.44 -13.53 -8.87
N PHE A 66 0.68 -12.64 -9.50
CA PHE A 66 0.73 -11.22 -9.20
C PHE A 66 -0.09 -10.87 -7.96
N SER A 67 0.18 -9.71 -7.37
CA SER A 67 -0.62 -9.18 -6.27
C SER A 67 -2.08 -8.95 -6.71
N GLU A 68 -3.01 -9.19 -5.79
CA GLU A 68 -4.45 -9.00 -6.04
C GLU A 68 -4.84 -7.52 -6.23
N ALA A 69 -4.05 -6.59 -5.68
CA ALA A 69 -4.18 -5.17 -5.96
C ALA A 69 -2.80 -4.56 -6.19
N ASN A 70 -2.73 -3.48 -6.97
CA ASN A 70 -1.48 -2.82 -7.31
C ASN A 70 -1.70 -1.32 -7.45
N TYR A 71 -0.93 -0.51 -6.73
CA TYR A 71 -0.80 0.92 -6.98
C TYR A 71 0.32 1.19 -7.99
N LEU A 72 0.00 1.92 -9.04
CA LEU A 72 0.98 2.36 -10.02
C LEU A 72 1.29 3.84 -9.86
N TYR A 73 2.46 4.16 -9.33
CA TYR A 73 2.89 5.54 -9.07
C TYR A 73 2.97 6.41 -10.33
N LYS A 74 3.22 5.83 -11.51
CA LYS A 74 3.36 6.59 -12.77
C LYS A 74 2.10 7.40 -13.11
N ASN A 75 0.93 6.82 -12.92
CA ASN A 75 -0.35 7.46 -13.18
C ASN A 75 -1.22 7.63 -11.92
N CYS A 76 -0.66 7.34 -10.73
CA CYS A 76 -1.34 7.44 -9.43
C CYS A 76 -2.68 6.69 -9.40
N SER A 77 -2.72 5.47 -9.93
CA SER A 77 -3.95 4.68 -10.05
C SER A 77 -3.83 3.34 -9.33
N ILE A 78 -4.96 2.81 -8.86
CA ILE A 78 -5.05 1.50 -8.23
C ILE A 78 -5.75 0.53 -9.17
N TYR A 79 -5.18 -0.68 -9.31
CA TYR A 79 -5.69 -1.77 -10.13
C TYR A 79 -6.02 -2.96 -9.24
N PHE A 80 -7.28 -3.34 -9.19
CA PHE A 80 -7.76 -4.49 -8.44
C PHE A 80 -7.99 -5.66 -9.39
N ASN A 81 -7.54 -6.86 -9.02
CA ASN A 81 -7.90 -8.07 -9.73
C ASN A 81 -9.43 -8.16 -9.86
N GLU A 82 -9.91 -8.42 -11.07
CA GLU A 82 -11.34 -8.52 -11.36
C GLU A 82 -12.06 -9.61 -10.53
N ASN A 83 -11.31 -10.60 -10.06
CA ASN A 83 -11.84 -11.69 -9.23
C ASN A 83 -12.07 -11.29 -7.75
N ILE A 84 -11.53 -10.17 -7.27
CA ILE A 84 -11.78 -9.71 -5.91
C ILE A 84 -13.27 -9.38 -5.73
N PRO A 85 -13.95 -9.95 -4.72
CA PRO A 85 -15.33 -9.58 -4.41
C PRO A 85 -15.43 -8.07 -4.12
N THR A 86 -16.48 -7.42 -4.62
CA THR A 86 -16.68 -5.97 -4.46
C THR A 86 -16.68 -5.51 -2.99
N LYS A 87 -17.11 -6.36 -2.07
CA LYS A 87 -17.12 -6.10 -0.62
C LYS A 87 -15.73 -6.04 0.00
N GLU A 88 -14.74 -6.71 -0.62
CA GLU A 88 -13.38 -6.84 -0.13
C GLU A 88 -12.43 -5.76 -0.67
N LEU A 89 -12.86 -4.97 -1.67
CA LEU A 89 -12.01 -3.94 -2.29
C LEU A 89 -11.39 -2.97 -1.28
N THR A 90 -12.12 -2.62 -0.22
CA THR A 90 -11.61 -1.70 0.80
C THR A 90 -10.40 -2.29 1.54
N THR A 91 -10.41 -3.58 1.82
CA THR A 91 -9.31 -4.28 2.51
C THR A 91 -8.02 -4.17 1.70
N TYR A 92 -8.09 -4.46 0.41
CA TYR A 92 -6.93 -4.31 -0.48
C TYR A 92 -6.55 -2.85 -0.71
N ALA A 93 -7.54 -1.95 -0.75
CA ALA A 93 -7.30 -0.53 -0.96
C ALA A 93 -6.51 0.13 0.18
N VAL A 94 -6.56 -0.37 1.41
CA VAL A 94 -5.76 0.19 2.53
C VAL A 94 -4.27 0.17 2.17
N HIS A 95 -3.76 -0.96 1.74
CA HIS A 95 -2.36 -1.14 1.34
C HIS A 95 -1.97 -0.17 0.19
N GLU A 96 -2.76 -0.18 -0.88
CA GLU A 96 -2.48 0.63 -2.07
C GLU A 96 -2.63 2.14 -1.83
N CYS A 97 -3.54 2.54 -0.94
CA CYS A 97 -3.68 3.93 -0.52
C CYS A 97 -2.48 4.41 0.33
N ILE A 98 -1.86 3.54 1.14
CA ILE A 98 -0.63 3.87 1.84
C ILE A 98 0.50 4.14 0.83
N HIS A 99 0.64 3.30 -0.21
CA HIS A 99 1.61 3.57 -1.29
C HIS A 99 1.35 4.90 -2.00
N TYR A 100 0.07 5.27 -2.20
CA TYR A 100 -0.25 6.59 -2.74
C TYR A 100 0.20 7.72 -1.82
N LEU A 101 -0.04 7.61 -0.51
CA LEU A 101 0.37 8.61 0.48
C LEU A 101 1.89 8.78 0.54
N GLN A 102 2.65 7.69 0.36
CA GLN A 102 4.12 7.70 0.33
C GLN A 102 4.70 8.37 -0.91
N THR A 103 3.95 8.44 -2.01
CA THR A 103 4.48 8.87 -3.30
C THR A 103 4.78 10.37 -3.29
N ARG A 104 6.05 10.72 -3.46
CA ARG A 104 6.51 12.10 -3.65
C ARG A 104 7.04 12.25 -5.07
N LYS A 105 6.56 13.27 -5.77
CA LYS A 105 6.97 13.60 -7.15
C LYS A 105 7.44 15.03 -7.24
N ASP A 106 8.34 15.28 -8.20
CA ASP A 106 8.70 16.64 -8.59
C ASP A 106 7.58 17.29 -9.44
N LYS A 107 7.79 18.56 -9.80
CA LYS A 107 6.86 19.33 -10.63
C LYS A 107 6.70 18.81 -12.06
N TRP A 108 7.56 17.91 -12.49
CA TRP A 108 7.50 17.26 -13.81
C TRP A 108 6.90 15.84 -13.74
N GLY A 109 6.52 15.39 -12.54
CA GLY A 109 5.92 14.07 -12.32
C GLY A 109 6.94 12.93 -12.13
N ASN A 110 8.24 13.23 -12.00
CA ASN A 110 9.23 12.22 -11.69
C ASN A 110 9.12 11.80 -10.23
N LEU A 111 9.28 10.51 -9.98
CA LEU A 111 9.29 9.97 -8.63
C LEU A 111 10.54 10.44 -7.89
N LEU A 112 10.35 11.14 -6.77
CA LEU A 112 11.42 11.58 -5.88
C LEU A 112 11.63 10.60 -4.73
N LYS A 113 10.53 10.10 -4.13
CA LYS A 113 10.58 9.21 -2.98
C LYS A 113 9.34 8.32 -2.92
N LEU A 114 9.51 7.15 -2.33
CA LEU A 114 8.44 6.18 -2.09
C LEU A 114 8.69 5.51 -0.74
N GLY A 115 8.10 6.05 0.34
CA GLY A 115 8.24 5.51 1.70
C GLY A 115 9.70 5.36 2.12
N LEU A 116 10.05 4.15 2.51
CA LEU A 116 11.40 3.79 2.97
C LEU A 116 12.38 3.44 1.83
N CYS A 117 11.96 3.63 0.56
CA CYS A 117 12.86 3.37 -0.56
C CYS A 117 13.87 4.50 -0.74
N ASP A 118 15.11 4.12 -1.00
CA ASP A 118 16.14 5.01 -1.54
C ASP A 118 16.14 4.95 -3.07
N LEU A 119 15.98 6.13 -3.69
CA LEU A 119 15.93 6.29 -5.13
C LEU A 119 17.23 6.96 -5.60
N THR A 120 18.26 6.15 -5.82
CA THR A 120 19.55 6.65 -6.32
C THR A 120 19.69 6.48 -7.83
N ARG A 121 19.71 7.60 -8.56
CA ARG A 121 19.90 7.73 -10.02
C ARG A 121 19.01 6.83 -10.88
N PHE A 122 19.27 5.52 -10.94
CA PHE A 122 18.52 4.56 -11.78
C PHE A 122 18.13 3.29 -11.02
N ASN A 123 18.44 3.22 -9.72
CA ASN A 123 18.18 2.06 -8.90
C ASN A 123 17.22 2.41 -7.77
N VAL A 124 16.31 1.49 -7.49
CA VAL A 124 15.44 1.54 -6.32
C VAL A 124 15.96 0.54 -5.31
N HIS A 125 16.39 1.01 -4.15
CA HIS A 125 16.83 0.18 -3.03
C HIS A 125 15.78 0.19 -1.92
N GLY A 126 15.66 -0.91 -1.17
CA GLY A 126 14.74 -1.00 -0.03
C GLY A 126 13.29 -1.30 -0.39
N LEU A 127 12.97 -1.63 -1.65
CA LEU A 127 11.59 -1.90 -2.06
C LEU A 127 10.93 -2.98 -1.19
N GLY A 128 11.60 -4.10 -0.93
CA GLY A 128 11.05 -5.17 -0.08
C GLY A 128 10.81 -4.75 1.37
N ILE A 129 11.66 -3.87 1.92
CA ILE A 129 11.47 -3.29 3.26
C ILE A 129 10.27 -2.33 3.25
N ASN A 130 10.15 -1.50 2.22
CA ASN A 130 9.00 -0.60 2.08
C ASN A 130 7.69 -1.36 1.95
N GLU A 131 7.64 -2.39 1.10
CA GLU A 131 6.46 -3.26 0.96
C GLU A 131 6.07 -3.90 2.30
N ALA A 132 7.05 -4.40 3.06
CA ALA A 132 6.79 -4.98 4.37
C ALA A 132 6.33 -3.93 5.41
N ALA A 133 6.85 -2.70 5.37
CA ALA A 133 6.40 -1.62 6.24
C ALA A 133 4.94 -1.21 5.91
N VAL A 134 4.59 -1.10 4.64
CA VAL A 134 3.22 -0.85 4.19
C VAL A 134 2.30 -2.01 4.61
N GLN A 135 2.75 -3.25 4.45
CA GLN A 135 1.97 -4.42 4.85
C GLN A 135 1.81 -4.48 6.38
N TYR A 136 2.85 -4.16 7.15
CA TYR A 136 2.76 -4.04 8.61
C TYR A 136 1.72 -2.99 9.01
N ALA A 137 1.81 -1.78 8.46
CA ALA A 137 0.83 -0.72 8.70
C ALA A 137 -0.60 -1.14 8.29
N THR A 138 -0.74 -1.83 7.16
CA THR A 138 -2.03 -2.38 6.69
C THR A 138 -2.59 -3.39 7.68
N SER A 139 -1.77 -4.30 8.19
CA SER A 139 -2.19 -5.32 9.16
C SER A 139 -2.64 -4.69 10.47
N VAL A 140 -1.90 -3.70 10.98
CA VAL A 140 -2.31 -2.91 12.16
C VAL A 140 -3.63 -2.18 11.90
N ALA A 141 -3.75 -1.49 10.78
CA ALA A 141 -4.94 -0.73 10.40
C ALA A 141 -6.21 -1.60 10.28
N LEU A 142 -6.05 -2.83 9.82
CA LEU A 142 -7.16 -3.79 9.68
C LEU A 142 -7.43 -4.60 10.95
N GLY A 143 -6.67 -4.37 12.03
CA GLY A 143 -6.82 -5.09 13.29
C GLY A 143 -6.44 -6.56 13.18
N SER A 144 -5.44 -6.90 12.36
CA SER A 144 -4.96 -8.28 12.21
C SER A 144 -4.43 -8.80 13.54
N THR A 145 -4.79 -10.03 13.87
CA THR A 145 -4.29 -10.75 15.05
C THR A 145 -3.03 -11.54 14.71
N LEU A 146 -2.24 -11.84 15.74
CA LEU A 146 -1.11 -12.77 15.59
C LEU A 146 -1.59 -14.14 15.11
N ASP A 147 -0.90 -14.67 14.13
CA ASP A 147 -1.07 -16.03 13.62
C ASP A 147 0.31 -16.70 13.51
N THR A 148 0.33 -18.01 13.54
CA THR A 148 1.56 -18.79 13.52
C THR A 148 1.85 -19.31 12.12
N VAL A 149 3.02 -18.98 11.59
CA VAL A 149 3.48 -19.47 10.29
C VAL A 149 4.75 -20.29 10.42
N LYS A 150 4.93 -21.23 9.49
CA LYS A 150 6.16 -22.01 9.36
C LYS A 150 6.85 -21.64 8.05
N TYR A 151 8.09 -21.16 8.16
CA TYR A 151 8.88 -20.73 7.03
C TYR A 151 10.32 -21.27 7.15
N TYR A 152 10.80 -22.01 6.16
CA TYR A 152 12.11 -22.70 6.18
C TYR A 152 12.36 -23.51 7.45
N GLY A 153 11.34 -24.19 7.97
CA GLY A 153 11.44 -25.03 9.16
C GLY A 153 11.37 -24.28 10.50
N ILE A 154 11.34 -22.95 10.48
CA ILE A 154 11.18 -22.11 11.66
C ILE A 154 9.71 -21.72 11.81
N THR A 155 9.19 -21.87 13.02
CA THR A 155 7.83 -21.44 13.39
C THR A 155 7.93 -20.13 14.15
N PHE A 156 7.12 -19.13 13.77
CA PHE A 156 7.07 -17.83 14.41
C PHE A 156 5.68 -17.19 14.25
N ASP A 157 5.37 -16.27 15.15
CA ASP A 157 4.12 -15.50 15.11
C ASP A 157 4.30 -14.24 14.25
N THR A 158 3.26 -13.88 13.50
CA THR A 158 3.23 -12.68 12.67
C THR A 158 1.80 -12.15 12.55
N ILE A 159 1.66 -10.83 12.37
CA ILE A 159 0.36 -10.20 12.03
C ILE A 159 0.06 -10.24 10.53
N SER A 160 0.99 -10.74 9.71
CA SER A 160 0.85 -10.82 8.25
C SER A 160 1.22 -12.22 7.73
N PRO A 161 0.40 -13.24 8.02
CA PRO A 161 0.73 -14.63 7.68
C PRO A 161 0.81 -14.90 6.18
N ASN A 162 0.07 -14.14 5.37
CA ASN A 162 -0.07 -14.37 3.94
C ASN A 162 0.79 -13.45 3.05
N CYS A 163 1.35 -12.37 3.63
CA CYS A 163 2.13 -11.37 2.88
C CYS A 163 3.39 -11.00 3.64
N TYR A 164 4.56 -11.33 3.08
CA TYR A 164 5.87 -11.00 3.64
C TYR A 164 6.05 -11.33 5.13
N PRO A 165 5.64 -12.52 5.63
CA PRO A 165 5.52 -12.78 7.08
C PRO A 165 6.83 -12.55 7.85
N LEU A 166 7.96 -12.97 7.27
CA LEU A 166 9.28 -12.83 7.88
C LEU A 166 9.75 -11.36 7.90
N VAL A 167 9.55 -10.64 6.79
CA VAL A 167 9.99 -9.24 6.68
C VAL A 167 9.08 -8.33 7.50
N CYS A 168 7.78 -8.61 7.60
CA CYS A 168 6.87 -7.91 8.53
C CYS A 168 7.29 -8.08 9.99
N ASN A 169 7.81 -9.26 10.38
CA ASN A 169 8.38 -9.43 11.71
C ASN A 169 9.64 -8.58 11.94
N LEU A 170 10.48 -8.44 10.93
CA LEU A 170 11.63 -7.54 10.99
C LEU A 170 11.15 -6.08 11.17
N ILE A 171 10.13 -5.65 10.44
CA ILE A 171 9.52 -4.33 10.60
C ILE A 171 8.97 -4.14 12.01
N ALA A 172 8.29 -5.15 12.57
CA ALA A 172 7.78 -5.09 13.94
C ALA A 172 8.92 -4.92 14.98
N GLN A 173 10.06 -5.59 14.77
CA GLN A 173 11.25 -5.42 15.61
C GLN A 173 11.86 -4.03 15.46
N MET A 174 11.94 -3.50 14.24
CA MET A 174 12.38 -2.13 14.00
C MET A 174 11.46 -1.14 14.70
N ALA A 175 10.14 -1.29 14.59
CA ALA A 175 9.15 -0.46 15.26
C ALA A 175 9.32 -0.49 16.79
N TYR A 176 9.62 -1.66 17.37
CA TYR A 176 9.89 -1.80 18.78
C TYR A 176 11.15 -1.03 19.22
N ILE A 177 12.21 -1.05 18.41
CA ILE A 177 13.50 -0.41 18.72
C ILE A 177 13.44 1.12 18.51
N THR A 178 12.85 1.57 17.41
CA THR A 178 12.83 3.00 17.02
C THR A 178 11.63 3.75 17.59
N GLY A 179 10.60 3.04 18.02
CA GLY A 179 9.26 3.56 18.26
C GLY A 179 8.38 3.41 17.01
N GLU A 180 7.20 2.81 17.18
CA GLU A 180 6.26 2.56 16.08
C GLU A 180 5.87 3.84 15.35
N TYR A 181 5.64 4.93 16.10
CA TYR A 181 5.32 6.23 15.52
C TYR A 181 6.39 6.70 14.52
N VAL A 182 7.68 6.60 14.89
CA VAL A 182 8.80 7.08 14.06
C VAL A 182 8.87 6.29 12.77
N LEU A 183 8.80 4.95 12.85
CA LEU A 183 8.82 4.09 11.68
C LEU A 183 7.64 4.35 10.74
N LEU A 184 6.44 4.46 11.29
CA LEU A 184 5.24 4.68 10.50
C LEU A 184 5.17 6.11 9.94
N ASP A 185 5.66 7.12 10.67
CA ASP A 185 5.74 8.49 10.15
C ASP A 185 6.70 8.56 8.93
N SER A 186 7.86 7.90 9.01
CA SER A 186 8.76 7.77 7.87
C SER A 186 8.11 6.99 6.73
N THR A 187 7.35 5.93 7.04
CA THR A 187 6.63 5.14 6.05
C THR A 187 5.57 5.97 5.34
N PHE A 188 4.67 6.66 6.04
CA PHE A 188 3.57 7.43 5.44
C PHE A 188 4.04 8.70 4.74
N ASN A 189 5.01 9.39 5.33
CA ASN A 189 5.42 10.72 4.89
C ASN A 189 6.70 10.73 4.05
N SER A 190 7.31 9.57 3.80
CA SER A 190 8.56 9.48 3.04
C SER A 190 9.64 10.43 3.58
N LYS A 191 9.77 10.53 4.90
CA LYS A 191 10.78 11.36 5.57
C LYS A 191 12.10 10.61 5.69
N ASP A 192 13.20 11.36 5.73
CA ASP A 192 14.57 10.83 5.86
C ASP A 192 15.11 10.87 7.31
N ASP A 193 14.29 11.28 8.27
CA ASP A 193 14.68 11.52 9.67
C ASP A 193 14.85 10.23 10.48
#